data_f930cf82cb3a2c4b6067002077c067e2
#
_entry.id   f930cf82cb3a2c4b6067002077c067e2
#
_cell.length_a   1.000
_cell.length_b   1.000
_cell.length_c   1.000
_cell.angle_alpha   90.00
_cell.angle_beta   90.00
_cell.angle_gamma   90.00
#
_symmetry.space_group_name_H-M   'P 1'
#
loop_
_entity.id
_entity.type
_entity.pdbx_description
1 polymer ?
#
loop_
_entity_poly.entity_id
_entity_poly.type
_entity_poly.pdbx_seq_one_letter_code
_entity_poly.pdbx_strand_id
1 'polypeptide(L)'
;VGVIGTGRIGRTVLQHLSGFGCRLLAYDLYPNDEVKKIAEYVPLETLLAESDVITLHTNATEENHHLIDTKAIESMKPGVTIINTARGKLIDSDALIAGLESGKIGAAGLDVLENENGLYYYNRMGDVIPNPELAALRSMPNVILTDHTAFYTHEDVESMVRGVLESAVAFEKGQPTRHDVTDL
;
A
#
# COMPACT_ATOMS: atom_id res chain seq x y z
N VAL A 1 -6.46 14.66 -0.53
CA VAL A 1 -5.91 13.29 -0.42
C VAL A 1 -5.27 12.91 -1.75
N GLY A 2 -4.04 12.38 -1.70
CA GLY A 2 -3.33 11.82 -2.87
C GLY A 2 -3.39 10.29 -2.89
N VAL A 3 -3.80 9.72 -4.01
CA VAL A 3 -3.86 8.28 -4.23
C VAL A 3 -2.85 7.87 -5.30
N ILE A 4 -1.87 7.06 -4.91
CA ILE A 4 -0.84 6.54 -5.80
C ILE A 4 -1.22 5.11 -6.21
N GLY A 5 -1.49 4.93 -7.51
CA GLY A 5 -2.02 3.70 -8.06
C GLY A 5 -3.56 3.71 -8.12
N THR A 6 -4.09 3.65 -9.34
CA THR A 6 -5.55 3.71 -9.61
C THR A 6 -6.08 2.41 -10.21
N GLY A 7 -5.46 1.31 -9.85
CA GLY A 7 -5.93 -0.04 -10.13
C GLY A 7 -7.27 -0.34 -9.42
N ARG A 8 -7.62 -1.60 -9.27
CA ARG A 8 -8.90 -1.99 -8.65
C ARG A 8 -9.06 -1.38 -7.24
N ILE A 9 -8.05 -1.52 -6.38
CA ILE A 9 -8.11 -1.04 -4.99
C ILE A 9 -8.13 0.49 -4.95
N GLY A 10 -7.18 1.18 -5.62
CA GLY A 10 -7.11 2.64 -5.59
C GLY A 10 -8.38 3.32 -6.12
N ARG A 11 -9.01 2.76 -7.15
CA ARG A 11 -10.33 3.25 -7.64
C ARG A 11 -11.41 3.12 -6.57
N THR A 12 -11.48 1.99 -5.89
CA THR A 12 -12.46 1.77 -4.82
C THR A 12 -12.22 2.76 -3.67
N VAL A 13 -10.97 2.98 -3.29
CA VAL A 13 -10.59 3.99 -2.28
C VAL A 13 -11.05 5.39 -2.71
N LEU A 14 -10.75 5.79 -3.94
CA LEU A 14 -11.20 7.10 -4.47
C LEU A 14 -12.72 7.24 -4.47
N GLN A 15 -13.45 6.19 -4.85
CA GLN A 15 -14.91 6.17 -4.80
C GLN A 15 -15.44 6.39 -3.38
N HIS A 16 -14.87 5.71 -2.39
CA HIS A 16 -15.27 5.89 -1.00
C HIS A 16 -14.92 7.29 -0.49
N LEU A 17 -13.73 7.80 -0.81
CA LEU A 17 -13.28 9.12 -0.39
C LEU A 17 -14.06 10.27 -1.04
N SER A 18 -14.67 10.08 -2.20
CA SER A 18 -15.45 11.11 -2.89
C SER A 18 -16.64 11.61 -2.04
N GLY A 19 -17.16 10.77 -1.13
CA GLY A 19 -18.22 11.14 -0.20
C GLY A 19 -17.80 12.06 0.95
N PHE A 20 -16.49 12.26 1.18
CA PHE A 20 -15.98 13.08 2.28
C PHE A 20 -15.83 14.58 1.93
N GLY A 21 -16.04 14.96 0.66
CA GLY A 21 -15.91 16.37 0.23
C GLY A 21 -14.49 16.90 0.21
N CYS A 22 -13.47 16.05 0.27
CA CYS A 22 -12.07 16.44 0.15
C CYS A 22 -11.62 16.47 -1.32
N ARG A 23 -10.58 17.28 -1.64
CA ARG A 23 -9.94 17.25 -2.95
C ARG A 23 -9.18 15.95 -3.12
N LEU A 24 -9.43 15.23 -4.22
CA LEU A 24 -8.82 13.97 -4.55
C LEU A 24 -7.82 14.15 -5.70
N LEU A 25 -6.56 13.84 -5.44
CA LEU A 25 -5.49 13.77 -6.42
C LEU A 25 -5.15 12.32 -6.70
N ALA A 26 -4.84 12.00 -7.94
CA ALA A 26 -4.49 10.66 -8.38
C ALA A 26 -3.20 10.68 -9.20
N TYR A 27 -2.39 9.65 -9.02
CA TYR A 27 -1.23 9.37 -9.87
C TYR A 27 -1.21 7.91 -10.28
N ASP A 28 -1.03 7.66 -11.55
CA ASP A 28 -0.84 6.32 -12.13
C ASP A 28 -0.12 6.46 -13.47
N LEU A 29 0.68 5.45 -13.84
CA LEU A 29 1.29 5.37 -15.17
C LEU A 29 0.24 5.17 -16.27
N TYR A 30 -0.90 4.55 -15.90
CA TYR A 30 -2.02 4.23 -16.80
C TYR A 30 -3.32 4.85 -16.28
N PRO A 31 -3.56 6.16 -16.54
CA PRO A 31 -4.76 6.85 -16.07
C PRO A 31 -6.06 6.18 -16.51
N ASN A 32 -7.03 6.11 -15.62
CA ASN A 32 -8.33 5.49 -15.86
C ASN A 32 -9.44 6.54 -16.00
N ASP A 33 -10.30 6.43 -17.02
CA ASP A 33 -11.34 7.44 -17.31
C ASP A 33 -12.44 7.49 -16.23
N GLU A 34 -12.71 6.39 -15.52
CA GLU A 34 -13.67 6.43 -14.41
C GLU A 34 -13.11 7.25 -13.23
N VAL A 35 -11.81 7.17 -13.00
CA VAL A 35 -11.14 7.96 -11.95
C VAL A 35 -11.14 9.44 -12.29
N LYS A 36 -10.98 9.82 -13.57
CA LYS A 36 -11.03 11.23 -14.01
C LYS A 36 -12.34 11.93 -13.69
N LYS A 37 -13.43 11.18 -13.41
CA LYS A 37 -14.74 11.73 -13.03
C LYS A 37 -14.80 12.16 -11.57
N ILE A 38 -13.90 11.62 -10.71
CA ILE A 38 -13.94 11.81 -9.25
C ILE A 38 -12.65 12.34 -8.65
N ALA A 39 -11.52 12.26 -9.38
CA ALA A 39 -10.22 12.72 -8.93
C ALA A 39 -9.45 13.41 -10.07
N GLU A 40 -8.56 14.31 -9.72
CA GLU A 40 -7.66 15.00 -10.62
C GLU A 40 -6.35 14.21 -10.76
N TYR A 41 -6.02 13.77 -11.98
CA TYR A 41 -4.69 13.20 -12.25
C TYR A 41 -3.66 14.31 -12.33
N VAL A 42 -2.61 14.16 -11.54
CA VAL A 42 -1.49 15.10 -11.48
C VAL A 42 -0.15 14.37 -11.54
N PRO A 43 0.97 15.05 -11.89
CA PRO A 43 2.31 14.49 -11.71
C PRO A 43 2.56 14.07 -10.26
N LEU A 44 3.41 13.06 -10.04
CA LEU A 44 3.71 12.53 -8.70
C LEU A 44 4.20 13.65 -7.76
N GLU A 45 5.09 14.52 -8.24
CA GLU A 45 5.64 15.62 -7.47
C GLU A 45 4.55 16.58 -6.98
N THR A 46 3.54 16.85 -7.81
CA THR A 46 2.39 17.68 -7.44
C THR A 46 1.53 16.98 -6.38
N LEU A 47 1.29 15.67 -6.56
CA LEU A 47 0.54 14.88 -5.58
C LEU A 47 1.22 14.91 -4.22
N LEU A 48 2.54 14.69 -4.18
CA LEU A 48 3.32 14.70 -2.95
C LEU A 48 3.26 16.08 -2.26
N ALA A 49 3.44 17.16 -3.03
CA ALA A 49 3.50 18.52 -2.49
C ALA A 49 2.12 19.05 -2.02
N GLU A 50 1.02 18.59 -2.60
CA GLU A 50 -0.31 19.16 -2.32
C GLU A 50 -1.21 18.31 -1.42
N SER A 51 -0.80 17.07 -1.11
CA SER A 51 -1.62 16.16 -0.30
C SER A 51 -1.39 16.32 1.20
N ASP A 52 -2.46 16.23 1.98
CA ASP A 52 -2.41 16.13 3.44
C ASP A 52 -2.41 14.66 3.90
N VAL A 53 -2.95 13.79 3.07
CA VAL A 53 -2.93 12.33 3.24
C VAL A 53 -2.52 11.69 1.92
N ILE A 54 -1.56 10.78 1.95
CA ILE A 54 -1.09 10.02 0.78
C ILE A 54 -1.32 8.55 1.05
N THR A 55 -1.94 7.84 0.12
CA THR A 55 -2.19 6.39 0.23
C THR A 55 -1.71 5.65 -1.02
N LEU A 56 -1.01 4.53 -0.80
CA LEU A 56 -0.37 3.75 -1.85
C LEU A 56 -1.17 2.49 -2.19
N HIS A 57 -1.44 2.31 -3.49
CA HIS A 57 -2.20 1.18 -4.05
C HIS A 57 -1.60 0.68 -5.36
N THR A 58 -0.28 0.74 -5.50
CA THR A 58 0.45 0.26 -6.66
C THR A 58 1.25 -0.99 -6.34
N ASN A 59 1.58 -1.79 -7.34
CA ASN A 59 2.50 -2.91 -7.19
C ASN A 59 3.93 -2.38 -6.98
N ALA A 60 4.75 -3.15 -6.25
CA ALA A 60 6.18 -2.87 -6.18
C ALA A 60 6.89 -3.49 -7.40
N THR A 61 7.69 -2.68 -8.08
CA THR A 61 8.59 -3.06 -9.19
C THR A 61 9.99 -2.52 -8.89
N GLU A 62 10.97 -2.88 -9.69
CA GLU A 62 12.32 -2.32 -9.54
C GLU A 62 12.33 -0.80 -9.82
N GLU A 63 11.47 -0.33 -10.74
CA GLU A 63 11.43 1.09 -11.12
C GLU A 63 10.80 1.99 -10.05
N ASN A 64 9.94 1.46 -9.20
CA ASN A 64 9.28 2.20 -8.13
C ASN A 64 9.72 1.78 -6.72
N HIS A 65 10.83 1.04 -6.63
CA HIS A 65 11.46 0.75 -5.35
C HIS A 65 11.82 2.06 -4.64
N HIS A 66 11.43 2.17 -3.36
CA HIS A 66 11.58 3.41 -2.59
C HIS A 66 10.97 4.65 -3.28
N LEU A 67 9.78 4.47 -3.89
CA LEU A 67 9.03 5.59 -4.48
C LEU A 67 8.85 6.75 -3.47
N ILE A 68 8.72 6.40 -2.21
CA ILE A 68 8.70 7.33 -1.08
C ILE A 68 10.06 7.22 -0.36
N ASP A 69 11.02 7.96 -0.87
CA ASP A 69 12.35 8.13 -0.32
C ASP A 69 12.47 9.44 0.50
N THR A 70 13.65 9.75 0.99
CA THR A 70 13.93 11.00 1.73
C THR A 70 13.55 12.23 0.91
N LYS A 71 13.88 12.28 -0.40
CA LYS A 71 13.59 13.41 -1.26
C LYS A 71 12.08 13.58 -1.48
N ALA A 72 11.38 12.49 -1.69
CA ALA A 72 9.93 12.49 -1.79
C ALA A 72 9.30 13.05 -0.51
N ILE A 73 9.72 12.57 0.67
CA ILE A 73 9.25 13.05 1.98
C ILE A 73 9.53 14.54 2.17
N GLU A 74 10.72 15.02 1.83
CA GLU A 74 11.07 16.43 1.91
C GLU A 74 10.14 17.32 1.08
N SER A 75 9.66 16.85 -0.08
CA SER A 75 8.74 17.58 -0.96
C SER A 75 7.30 17.63 -0.43
N MET A 76 6.91 16.76 0.50
CA MET A 76 5.56 16.69 1.04
C MET A 76 5.24 17.88 1.96
N LYS A 77 3.97 18.05 2.29
CA LYS A 77 3.55 18.99 3.33
C LYS A 77 4.06 18.56 4.71
N PRO A 78 4.47 19.49 5.57
CA PRO A 78 4.72 19.18 6.98
C PRO A 78 3.47 18.59 7.65
N GLY A 79 3.64 17.50 8.39
CA GLY A 79 2.53 16.83 9.08
C GLY A 79 1.69 15.92 8.19
N VAL A 80 2.15 15.58 6.98
CA VAL A 80 1.46 14.65 6.08
C VAL A 80 1.22 13.30 6.74
N THR A 81 0.09 12.67 6.43
CA THR A 81 -0.18 11.28 6.82
C THR A 81 0.08 10.35 5.64
N ILE A 82 0.83 9.28 5.88
CA ILE A 82 1.13 8.25 4.86
C ILE A 82 0.43 6.94 5.22
N ILE A 83 -0.25 6.34 4.23
CA ILE A 83 -0.91 5.05 4.38
C ILE A 83 -0.36 4.07 3.33
N ASN A 84 0.14 2.93 3.79
CA ASN A 84 0.63 1.87 2.91
C ASN A 84 -0.01 0.52 3.25
N THR A 85 -0.93 0.11 2.40
CA THR A 85 -1.53 -1.24 2.40
C THR A 85 -1.20 -1.99 1.10
N ALA A 86 -0.15 -1.54 0.39
CA ALA A 86 0.25 -2.11 -0.90
C ALA A 86 1.46 -3.04 -0.75
N ARG A 87 2.66 -2.49 -0.72
CA ARG A 87 3.92 -3.24 -0.56
C ARG A 87 4.94 -2.42 0.24
N GLY A 88 5.66 -3.06 1.16
CA GLY A 88 6.66 -2.40 2.01
C GLY A 88 7.75 -1.69 1.23
N LYS A 89 8.29 -2.33 0.19
CA LYS A 89 9.36 -1.80 -0.68
C LYS A 89 9.05 -0.48 -1.40
N LEU A 90 7.81 0.00 -1.35
CA LEU A 90 7.45 1.31 -1.92
C LEU A 90 7.94 2.47 -1.06
N ILE A 91 8.23 2.24 0.21
CA ILE A 91 8.69 3.26 1.16
C ILE A 91 10.05 2.83 1.69
N ASP A 92 11.00 3.74 1.64
CA ASP A 92 12.27 3.62 2.36
C ASP A 92 11.98 3.71 3.87
N SER A 93 12.22 2.63 4.60
CA SER A 93 11.89 2.54 6.03
C SER A 93 12.68 3.51 6.89
N ASP A 94 13.96 3.74 6.57
CA ASP A 94 14.79 4.68 7.31
C ASP A 94 14.33 6.12 7.09
N ALA A 95 13.99 6.46 5.84
CA ALA A 95 13.44 7.78 5.50
C ALA A 95 12.08 8.02 6.18
N LEU A 96 11.22 7.01 6.24
CA LEU A 96 9.93 7.07 6.93
C LEU A 96 10.12 7.34 8.43
N ILE A 97 10.99 6.57 9.09
CA ILE A 97 11.29 6.71 10.52
C ILE A 97 11.82 8.12 10.81
N ALA A 98 12.82 8.58 10.06
CA ALA A 98 13.37 9.93 10.21
C ALA A 98 12.31 11.03 9.99
N GLY A 99 11.42 10.82 9.01
CA GLY A 99 10.30 11.72 8.73
C GLY A 99 9.29 11.81 9.89
N LEU A 100 8.99 10.68 10.52
CA LEU A 100 8.11 10.60 11.71
C LEU A 100 8.77 11.24 12.94
N GLU A 101 10.04 10.96 13.19
CA GLU A 101 10.80 11.52 14.31
C GLU A 101 10.94 13.05 14.23
N SER A 102 11.15 13.57 13.02
CA SER A 102 11.25 15.02 12.80
C SER A 102 9.90 15.74 12.78
N GLY A 103 8.78 15.01 12.72
CA GLY A 103 7.43 15.56 12.55
C GLY A 103 7.13 16.02 11.12
N LYS A 104 8.01 15.78 10.15
CA LYS A 104 7.73 16.00 8.73
C LYS A 104 6.57 15.13 8.26
N ILE A 105 6.54 13.87 8.72
CA ILE A 105 5.40 12.97 8.62
C ILE A 105 4.66 13.02 9.96
N GLY A 106 3.40 13.43 9.94
CA GLY A 106 2.58 13.58 11.14
C GLY A 106 2.06 12.25 11.67
N ALA A 107 1.75 11.30 10.78
CA ALA A 107 1.28 9.96 11.13
C ALA A 107 1.52 8.95 9.99
N ALA A 108 1.56 7.68 10.33
CA ALA A 108 1.60 6.60 9.35
C ALA A 108 0.63 5.46 9.70
N GLY A 109 -0.04 4.90 8.67
CA GLY A 109 -0.83 3.67 8.75
C GLY A 109 -0.22 2.62 7.81
N LEU A 110 0.34 1.57 8.37
CA LEU A 110 1.13 0.59 7.64
C LEU A 110 0.59 -0.82 7.87
N ASP A 111 0.18 -1.50 6.82
CA ASP A 111 -0.13 -2.93 6.86
C ASP A 111 1.07 -3.78 6.39
N VAL A 112 2.01 -3.14 5.71
CA VAL A 112 3.18 -3.76 5.09
C VAL A 112 4.46 -3.03 5.50
N LEU A 113 5.55 -3.77 5.62
CA LEU A 113 6.87 -3.24 5.91
C LEU A 113 7.89 -3.73 4.88
N GLU A 114 8.92 -2.94 4.65
CA GLU A 114 10.11 -3.44 4.01
C GLU A 114 10.73 -4.56 4.87
N ASN A 115 11.34 -5.54 4.25
CA ASN A 115 11.96 -6.68 4.95
C ASN A 115 11.01 -7.49 5.87
N GLU A 116 9.71 -7.50 5.57
CA GLU A 116 8.70 -8.25 6.35
C GLU A 116 8.74 -9.78 6.14
N ASN A 117 9.56 -10.27 5.21
CA ASN A 117 9.65 -11.69 4.91
C ASN A 117 10.05 -12.50 6.16
N GLY A 118 9.19 -13.46 6.54
CA GLY A 118 9.40 -14.29 7.71
C GLY A 118 9.04 -13.62 9.05
N LEU A 119 8.49 -12.39 9.04
CA LEU A 119 7.96 -11.76 10.26
C LEU A 119 6.56 -12.29 10.60
N TYR A 120 5.67 -12.33 9.62
CA TYR A 120 4.25 -12.64 9.79
C TYR A 120 3.95 -14.09 9.38
N TYR A 121 2.80 -14.61 9.80
CA TYR A 121 2.27 -15.94 9.46
C TYR A 121 3.06 -17.12 10.02
N TYR A 122 4.00 -16.89 10.93
CA TYR A 122 4.77 -17.93 11.62
C TYR A 122 4.58 -17.82 13.14
N ASN A 123 4.66 -18.96 13.83
CA ASN A 123 4.71 -18.93 15.29
C ASN A 123 6.08 -18.40 15.74
N ARG A 124 6.09 -17.18 16.25
CA ARG A 124 7.28 -16.48 16.76
C ARG A 124 7.31 -16.38 18.29
N MET A 125 6.46 -17.16 18.96
CA MET A 125 6.40 -17.14 20.42
C MET A 125 7.76 -17.56 21.01
N GLY A 126 8.38 -16.65 21.75
CA GLY A 126 9.70 -16.86 22.35
C GLY A 126 10.89 -16.51 21.46
N ASP A 127 10.68 -16.12 20.19
CA ASP A 127 11.75 -15.69 19.30
C ASP A 127 12.13 -14.23 19.51
N VAL A 128 13.41 -13.93 19.38
CA VAL A 128 13.88 -12.56 19.16
C VAL A 128 13.63 -12.21 17.69
N ILE A 129 12.86 -11.18 17.42
CA ILE A 129 12.63 -10.67 16.06
C ILE A 129 13.68 -9.59 15.77
N PRO A 130 14.72 -9.88 14.96
CA PRO A 130 15.79 -8.93 14.66
C PRO A 130 15.35 -7.97 13.54
N ASN A 131 14.35 -7.14 13.83
CA ASN A 131 13.85 -6.12 12.91
C ASN A 131 13.78 -4.78 13.65
N PRO A 132 14.82 -3.93 13.54
CA PRO A 132 14.88 -2.63 14.23
C PRO A 132 13.84 -1.65 13.72
N GLU A 133 13.50 -1.68 12.41
CA GLU A 133 12.47 -0.80 11.84
C GLU A 133 11.10 -1.11 12.44
N LEU A 134 10.74 -2.39 12.55
CA LEU A 134 9.50 -2.82 13.20
C LEU A 134 9.45 -2.35 14.66
N ALA A 135 10.55 -2.49 15.40
CA ALA A 135 10.63 -2.08 16.79
C ALA A 135 10.46 -0.55 16.94
N ALA A 136 11.13 0.23 16.09
CA ALA A 136 11.01 1.68 16.07
C ALA A 136 9.58 2.13 15.76
N LEU A 137 8.99 1.64 14.66
CA LEU A 137 7.65 2.01 14.24
C LEU A 137 6.57 1.62 15.27
N ARG A 138 6.69 0.45 15.92
CA ARG A 138 5.78 0.03 16.99
C ARG A 138 5.86 0.89 18.25
N SER A 139 6.98 1.59 18.48
CA SER A 139 7.14 2.47 19.63
C SER A 139 6.52 3.85 19.42
N MET A 140 6.20 4.22 18.19
CA MET A 140 5.71 5.57 17.84
C MET A 140 4.20 5.69 18.05
N PRO A 141 3.72 6.68 18.83
CA PRO A 141 2.29 6.83 19.14
C PRO A 141 1.44 7.31 17.96
N ASN A 142 2.09 7.85 16.92
CA ASN A 142 1.47 8.33 15.69
C ASN A 142 1.57 7.33 14.51
N VAL A 143 1.90 6.06 14.81
CA VAL A 143 1.95 4.97 13.84
C VAL A 143 0.91 3.91 14.19
N ILE A 144 0.11 3.55 13.21
CA ILE A 144 -0.73 2.35 13.24
C ILE A 144 -0.06 1.29 12.37
N LEU A 145 0.26 0.15 12.98
CA LEU A 145 0.90 -0.95 12.29
C LEU A 145 0.04 -2.20 12.44
N THR A 146 -0.29 -2.83 11.32
CA THR A 146 -0.97 -4.13 11.26
C THR A 146 -0.06 -5.18 10.61
N ASP A 147 -0.30 -6.43 10.87
CA ASP A 147 0.63 -7.53 10.56
C ASP A 147 0.36 -8.13 9.17
N HIS A 148 0.29 -7.27 8.13
CA HIS A 148 -0.05 -7.61 6.73
C HIS A 148 -1.37 -8.39 6.65
N THR A 149 -2.39 -7.84 7.26
CA THR A 149 -3.71 -8.47 7.43
C THR A 149 -4.86 -7.71 6.79
N ALA A 150 -4.58 -6.68 5.97
CA ALA A 150 -5.61 -5.91 5.28
C ALA A 150 -6.52 -6.79 4.38
N PHE A 151 -5.99 -7.92 3.88
CA PHE A 151 -6.76 -8.91 3.12
C PHE A 151 -7.58 -9.86 4.01
N TYR A 152 -7.34 -9.93 5.31
CA TYR A 152 -7.87 -10.97 6.19
C TYR A 152 -9.31 -10.68 6.61
N THR A 153 -10.20 -10.67 5.63
CA THR A 153 -11.65 -10.64 5.79
C THR A 153 -12.24 -12.02 5.46
N HIS A 154 -13.45 -12.30 5.93
CA HIS A 154 -14.11 -13.57 5.63
C HIS A 154 -14.27 -13.78 4.11
N GLU A 155 -14.68 -12.72 3.42
CA GLU A 155 -14.95 -12.73 1.98
C GLU A 155 -13.67 -12.95 1.16
N ASP A 156 -12.58 -12.29 1.53
CA ASP A 156 -11.31 -12.41 0.81
C ASP A 156 -10.69 -13.79 1.02
N VAL A 157 -10.69 -14.30 2.25
CA VAL A 157 -10.19 -15.66 2.56
C VAL A 157 -11.01 -16.72 1.83
N GLU A 158 -12.34 -16.61 1.84
CA GLU A 158 -13.22 -17.52 1.08
C GLU A 158 -12.93 -17.44 -0.41
N SER A 159 -12.77 -16.25 -0.97
CA SER A 159 -12.47 -16.03 -2.39
C SER A 159 -11.14 -16.65 -2.80
N MET A 160 -10.09 -16.48 -1.97
CA MET A 160 -8.78 -17.07 -2.23
C MET A 160 -8.83 -18.59 -2.21
N VAL A 161 -9.45 -19.20 -1.19
CA VAL A 161 -9.58 -20.66 -1.09
C VAL A 161 -10.39 -21.23 -2.25
N ARG A 162 -11.52 -20.60 -2.58
CA ARG A 162 -12.35 -20.98 -3.72
C ARG A 162 -11.58 -20.91 -5.03
N GLY A 163 -10.83 -19.82 -5.27
CA GLY A 163 -10.02 -19.64 -6.48
C GLY A 163 -8.95 -20.73 -6.66
N VAL A 164 -8.29 -21.13 -5.57
CA VAL A 164 -7.32 -22.24 -5.59
C VAL A 164 -8.00 -23.56 -5.92
N LEU A 165 -9.13 -23.88 -5.29
CA LEU A 165 -9.87 -25.13 -5.55
C LEU A 165 -10.42 -25.19 -6.99
N GLU A 166 -11.01 -24.10 -7.47
CA GLU A 166 -11.48 -24.00 -8.87
C GLU A 166 -10.34 -24.19 -9.87
N SER A 167 -9.19 -23.58 -9.60
CA SER A 167 -7.99 -23.74 -10.46
C SER A 167 -7.47 -25.17 -10.46
N ALA A 168 -7.41 -25.83 -9.31
CA ALA A 168 -6.99 -27.23 -9.21
C ALA A 168 -7.92 -28.16 -9.98
N VAL A 169 -9.23 -27.98 -9.86
CA VAL A 169 -10.25 -28.77 -10.59
C VAL A 169 -10.16 -28.52 -12.11
N ALA A 170 -9.95 -27.28 -12.54
CA ALA A 170 -9.81 -26.95 -13.95
C ALA A 170 -8.52 -27.56 -14.52
N PHE A 171 -7.42 -27.49 -13.79
CA PHE A 171 -6.15 -28.12 -14.19
C PHE A 171 -6.29 -29.64 -14.37
N GLU A 172 -6.94 -30.32 -13.42
CA GLU A 172 -7.19 -31.76 -13.51
C GLU A 172 -8.01 -32.14 -14.78
N LYS A 173 -8.94 -31.25 -15.17
CA LYS A 173 -9.78 -31.44 -16.37
C LYS A 173 -9.14 -30.92 -17.65
N GLY A 174 -7.93 -30.40 -17.64
CA GLY A 174 -7.28 -29.79 -18.81
C GLY A 174 -8.01 -28.53 -19.30
N GLN A 175 -8.71 -27.80 -18.44
CA GLN A 175 -9.46 -26.60 -18.77
C GLN A 175 -8.69 -25.35 -18.35
N PRO A 176 -8.76 -24.25 -19.13
CA PRO A 176 -8.18 -22.98 -18.73
C PRO A 176 -8.88 -22.43 -17.47
N THR A 177 -8.16 -21.70 -16.65
CA THR A 177 -8.72 -21.01 -15.48
C THR A 177 -8.60 -19.50 -15.64
N ARG A 178 -9.44 -18.74 -14.94
CA ARG A 178 -9.33 -17.27 -14.88
C ARG A 178 -8.05 -16.79 -14.16
N HIS A 179 -7.33 -17.70 -13.53
CA HIS A 179 -6.08 -17.47 -12.81
C HIS A 179 -4.87 -18.04 -13.55
N ASP A 180 -5.04 -18.42 -14.80
CA ASP A 180 -3.94 -18.88 -15.65
C ASP A 180 -2.97 -17.71 -15.91
N VAL A 181 -1.68 -17.95 -15.67
CA VAL A 181 -0.61 -16.95 -15.81
C VAL A 181 0.44 -17.38 -16.83
N THR A 182 0.14 -18.41 -17.63
CA THR A 182 1.09 -18.95 -18.59
C THR A 182 1.36 -18.02 -19.79
N ASP A 183 0.50 -17.02 -19.98
CA ASP A 183 0.58 -16.04 -21.08
C ASP A 183 1.03 -14.63 -20.59
N LEU A 184 1.62 -14.53 -19.38
CA LEU A 184 2.15 -13.30 -18.81
C LEU A 184 3.63 -13.11 -19.10
#